data_487cf0bf441709edb924fb6120126c84
#
_entry.id   487cf0bf441709edb924fb6120126c84
#
_cell.length_a   1.000
_cell.length_b   1.000
_cell.length_c   1.000
_cell.angle_alpha   90.00
_cell.angle_beta   90.00
_cell.angle_gamma   90.00
#
_symmetry.space_group_name_H-M   'P 1'
#
loop_
_entity.id
_entity.type
_entity.pdbx_description
1 polymer ?
#
loop_
_entity_poly.entity_id
_entity_poly.type
_entity_poly.pdbx_seq_one_letter_code
_entity_poly.pdbx_strand_id
1 'polypeptide(L)'
;MIRMSLSIGFNNGSIDILSFFGYNYKINPPTLFGYSGRKNLMKIAISGKGGVGKTTLAGVMARMLADQGRKVLAIDADPDSNLASAIGLPKESLDKLSPIASMTSLIEERTGSQKGTFGSMFKLNPKVDDLPDEMGVVYQGVKLLLLGSIPQGGGGCFCPENVLLKNLVRHLLVQREEALIIDMEAGLEHLGRGSTGYVDALVIVVEPGQRAINTAKQIKKLGEDLNIKKMMIVGNKVASDQDREIIEENLSDFPILGYMNFNPKVLQADREGRSPYDIDEKIKEEVRGILAELEKRI
;
A
#
# COMPACT_ATOMS: atom_id res chain seq x y z
N MET A 1 -9.52 5.79 52.17
CA MET A 1 -8.43 6.39 51.34
C MET A 1 -7.34 5.33 51.19
N ILE A 2 -7.37 4.55 50.10
CA ILE A 2 -6.44 3.43 49.85
C ILE A 2 -5.30 3.99 49.02
N ARG A 3 -4.10 4.00 49.60
CA ARG A 3 -2.88 4.43 48.89
C ARG A 3 -2.46 3.32 47.93
N MET A 4 -2.52 3.61 46.62
CA MET A 4 -1.92 2.76 45.60
C MET A 4 -0.41 3.03 45.54
N SER A 5 0.40 2.00 45.74
CA SER A 5 1.85 2.04 45.40
C SER A 5 2.08 1.21 44.17
N LEU A 6 2.64 1.83 43.14
CA LEU A 6 3.09 1.15 41.91
C LEU A 6 4.55 0.80 42.09
N SER A 7 4.92 -0.47 42.05
CA SER A 7 6.33 -0.89 41.98
C SER A 7 6.56 -1.68 40.69
N ILE A 8 7.53 -1.23 39.93
CA ILE A 8 7.99 -1.92 38.70
C ILE A 8 9.33 -2.55 39.03
N GLY A 9 9.41 -3.88 38.97
CA GLY A 9 10.64 -4.63 39.14
C GLY A 9 11.13 -5.19 37.80
N PHE A 10 12.43 -5.05 37.52
CA PHE A 10 13.08 -5.68 36.36
C PHE A 10 13.91 -6.86 36.87
N ASN A 11 13.62 -8.04 36.38
CA ASN A 11 14.48 -9.22 36.64
C ASN A 11 14.55 -10.08 35.38
N ASN A 12 15.79 -10.27 34.88
CA ASN A 12 16.14 -11.16 33.76
C ASN A 12 15.21 -11.09 32.52
N GLY A 13 14.91 -9.87 32.02
CA GLY A 13 14.23 -9.71 30.73
C GLY A 13 12.70 -9.85 30.76
N SER A 14 12.09 -9.98 31.94
CA SER A 14 10.64 -9.94 32.15
C SER A 14 10.24 -8.76 33.02
N ILE A 15 9.11 -8.15 32.69
CA ILE A 15 8.51 -7.07 33.47
C ILE A 15 7.38 -7.69 34.29
N ASP A 16 7.54 -7.74 35.61
CA ASP A 16 6.46 -8.14 36.52
C ASP A 16 5.57 -6.93 36.79
N ILE A 17 4.36 -6.94 36.24
CA ILE A 17 3.36 -5.89 36.47
C ILE A 17 2.25 -6.44 37.36
N LEU A 18 2.21 -5.92 38.59
CA LEU A 18 1.06 -5.77 39.50
C LEU A 18 0.28 -7.02 39.91
N SER A 19 0.34 -7.32 41.20
CA SER A 19 -0.68 -8.09 41.90
C SER A 19 -1.95 -7.22 42.09
N PHE A 20 -3.04 -7.60 41.43
CA PHE A 20 -4.38 -7.13 41.75
C PHE A 20 -5.17 -8.30 42.37
N PHE A 21 -5.70 -8.11 43.55
CA PHE A 21 -6.48 -9.12 44.29
C PHE A 21 -5.86 -10.52 44.45
N GLY A 22 -4.55 -10.57 44.71
CA GLY A 22 -3.91 -11.86 45.03
C GLY A 22 -3.63 -12.80 43.85
N TYR A 23 -3.82 -12.35 42.62
CA TYR A 23 -3.48 -13.07 41.40
C TYR A 23 -2.26 -12.47 40.73
N ASN A 24 -1.20 -13.27 40.53
CA ASN A 24 -0.03 -12.88 39.76
C ASN A 24 -0.28 -13.16 38.26
N TYR A 25 -0.50 -12.13 37.47
CA TYR A 25 -0.53 -12.23 36.02
C TYR A 25 0.90 -12.03 35.48
N LYS A 26 1.50 -13.10 34.95
CA LYS A 26 2.66 -12.95 34.07
C LYS A 26 2.16 -12.50 32.70
N ILE A 27 2.34 -11.24 32.40
CA ILE A 27 2.25 -10.76 31.03
C ILE A 27 3.63 -11.02 30.42
N ASN A 28 3.75 -12.06 29.59
CA ASN A 28 4.87 -12.11 28.68
C ASN A 28 4.70 -10.90 27.74
N PRO A 29 5.62 -9.90 27.78
CA PRO A 29 5.60 -8.88 26.75
C PRO A 29 5.69 -9.63 25.43
N PRO A 30 4.98 -9.20 24.36
CA PRO A 30 5.23 -9.74 23.05
C PRO A 30 6.74 -9.64 22.88
N THR A 31 7.40 -10.76 22.73
CA THR A 31 8.84 -10.84 22.54
C THR A 31 9.18 -9.76 21.52
N LEU A 32 10.02 -8.82 21.92
CA LEU A 32 10.74 -7.95 21.00
C LEU A 32 11.54 -8.91 20.12
N PHE A 33 10.85 -9.46 19.11
CA PHE A 33 11.48 -10.23 18.07
C PHE A 33 12.51 -9.28 17.47
N GLY A 34 13.75 -9.65 17.69
CA GLY A 34 14.87 -8.92 17.19
C GLY A 34 14.66 -8.62 15.71
N TYR A 35 14.87 -7.39 15.34
CA TYR A 35 14.76 -6.78 14.01
C TYR A 35 15.67 -7.43 12.94
N SER A 36 16.21 -8.61 13.19
CA SER A 36 17.17 -9.35 12.35
C SER A 36 16.54 -10.18 11.21
N GLY A 37 15.20 -10.30 11.14
CA GLY A 37 14.50 -11.11 10.12
C GLY A 37 13.73 -10.31 9.06
N ARG A 38 13.74 -8.96 9.05
CA ARG A 38 12.92 -8.12 8.19
C ARG A 38 13.44 -7.89 6.77
N LYS A 39 14.46 -8.59 6.30
CA LYS A 39 14.99 -8.39 4.93
C LYS A 39 13.99 -8.68 3.79
N ASN A 40 12.83 -9.25 4.08
CA ASN A 40 11.82 -9.61 3.07
C ASN A 40 10.49 -8.83 3.20
N LEU A 41 10.32 -8.03 4.25
CA LEU A 41 9.09 -7.30 4.51
C LEU A 41 9.25 -5.86 4.04
N MET A 42 8.63 -5.54 2.94
CA MET A 42 8.60 -4.18 2.38
C MET A 42 7.14 -3.81 2.12
N LYS A 43 6.67 -2.73 2.70
CA LYS A 43 5.28 -2.26 2.60
C LYS A 43 5.26 -0.87 2.00
N ILE A 44 5.00 -0.82 0.70
CA ILE A 44 5.11 0.38 -0.11
C ILE A 44 3.75 0.79 -0.61
N ALA A 45 3.41 2.06 -0.40
CA ALA A 45 2.30 2.72 -1.05
C ALA A 45 2.83 3.56 -2.21
N ILE A 46 2.19 3.47 -3.37
CA ILE A 46 2.55 4.23 -4.57
C ILE A 46 1.37 5.14 -4.91
N SER A 47 1.63 6.43 -5.04
CA SER A 47 0.61 7.43 -5.35
C SER A 47 1.15 8.46 -6.36
N GLY A 48 0.28 9.32 -6.88
CA GLY A 48 0.62 10.35 -7.87
C GLY A 48 -0.58 10.71 -8.71
N LYS A 49 -0.46 11.75 -9.52
CA LYS A 49 -1.52 12.20 -10.43
C LYS A 49 -1.95 11.08 -11.40
N GLY A 50 -3.21 11.10 -11.85
CA GLY A 50 -3.69 10.18 -12.88
C GLY A 50 -2.81 10.21 -14.13
N GLY A 51 -2.46 9.03 -14.68
CA GLY A 51 -1.67 8.89 -15.89
C GLY A 51 -0.16 9.08 -15.76
N VAL A 52 0.40 9.37 -14.57
CA VAL A 52 1.85 9.55 -14.38
C VAL A 52 2.67 8.26 -14.41
N GLY A 53 2.03 7.07 -14.41
CA GLY A 53 2.70 5.76 -14.48
C GLY A 53 2.90 5.07 -13.13
N LYS A 54 2.08 5.36 -12.14
CA LYS A 54 2.04 4.67 -10.83
C LYS A 54 1.93 3.15 -11.02
N THR A 55 0.91 2.75 -11.73
CA THR A 55 0.57 1.34 -12.01
C THR A 55 1.69 0.62 -12.76
N THR A 56 2.36 1.31 -13.69
CA THR A 56 3.54 0.78 -14.37
C THR A 56 4.66 0.47 -13.37
N LEU A 57 4.99 1.43 -12.50
CA LEU A 57 6.00 1.24 -11.45
C LEU A 57 5.61 0.10 -10.51
N ALA A 58 4.35 0.10 -10.04
CA ALA A 58 3.82 -0.93 -9.13
C ALA A 58 3.90 -2.33 -9.74
N GLY A 59 3.43 -2.50 -10.97
CA GLY A 59 3.44 -3.79 -11.68
C GLY A 59 4.84 -4.32 -11.94
N VAL A 60 5.75 -3.47 -12.45
CA VAL A 60 7.15 -3.86 -12.71
C VAL A 60 7.87 -4.19 -11.41
N MET A 61 7.67 -3.40 -10.34
CA MET A 61 8.26 -3.64 -9.03
C MET A 61 7.74 -4.96 -8.42
N ALA A 62 6.43 -5.23 -8.50
CA ALA A 62 5.83 -6.46 -8.01
C ALA A 62 6.41 -7.71 -8.69
N ARG A 63 6.51 -7.69 -10.03
CA ARG A 63 7.10 -8.77 -10.82
C ARG A 63 8.57 -8.98 -10.47
N MET A 64 9.33 -7.90 -10.32
CA MET A 64 10.75 -7.97 -9.96
C MET A 64 10.97 -8.58 -8.58
N LEU A 65 10.17 -8.21 -7.59
CA LEU A 65 10.24 -8.79 -6.24
C LEU A 65 9.86 -10.27 -6.23
N ALA A 66 8.85 -10.66 -7.02
CA ALA A 66 8.45 -12.06 -7.17
C ALA A 66 9.58 -12.90 -7.82
N ASP A 67 10.24 -12.38 -8.86
CA ASP A 67 11.38 -13.05 -9.51
C ASP A 67 12.60 -13.18 -8.58
N GLN A 68 12.71 -12.34 -7.56
CA GLN A 68 13.69 -12.46 -6.46
C GLN A 68 13.30 -13.52 -5.42
N GLY A 69 12.18 -14.21 -5.61
CA GLY A 69 11.67 -15.25 -4.70
C GLY A 69 10.93 -14.70 -3.48
N ARG A 70 10.57 -13.42 -3.46
CA ARG A 70 9.77 -12.85 -2.38
C ARG A 70 8.29 -13.21 -2.57
N LYS A 71 7.58 -13.41 -1.47
CA LYS A 71 6.11 -13.46 -1.50
C LYS A 71 5.61 -12.03 -1.68
N VAL A 72 4.86 -11.78 -2.74
CA VAL A 72 4.39 -10.44 -3.10
C VAL A 72 2.88 -10.39 -3.11
N LEU A 73 2.32 -9.41 -2.42
CA LEU A 73 0.91 -9.04 -2.49
C LEU A 73 0.81 -7.63 -3.10
N ALA A 74 0.28 -7.55 -4.30
CA ALA A 74 -0.01 -6.31 -4.99
C ALA A 74 -1.49 -5.96 -4.81
N ILE A 75 -1.77 -4.72 -4.45
CA ILE A 75 -3.11 -4.21 -4.18
C ILE A 75 -3.41 -3.10 -5.17
N ASP A 76 -4.46 -3.28 -5.95
CA ASP A 76 -5.02 -2.23 -6.79
C ASP A 76 -6.13 -1.50 -6.02
N ALA A 77 -5.83 -0.29 -5.62
CA ALA A 77 -6.72 0.61 -4.89
C ALA A 77 -7.08 1.86 -5.72
N ASP A 78 -6.80 1.83 -7.02
CA ASP A 78 -7.22 2.86 -7.97
C ASP A 78 -8.63 2.49 -8.50
N PRO A 79 -9.58 3.43 -8.58
CA PRO A 79 -10.88 3.20 -9.22
C PRO A 79 -10.75 2.70 -10.66
N ASP A 80 -9.76 3.20 -11.39
CA ASP A 80 -9.41 2.74 -12.73
C ASP A 80 -8.37 1.61 -12.62
N SER A 81 -8.83 0.43 -12.21
CA SER A 81 -8.00 -0.75 -11.94
C SER A 81 -7.23 -1.22 -13.16
N ASN A 82 -5.92 -0.98 -13.18
CA ASN A 82 -5.02 -1.35 -14.29
C ASN A 82 -3.82 -2.19 -13.84
N LEU A 83 -3.66 -2.46 -12.55
CA LEU A 83 -2.52 -3.19 -12.02
C LEU A 83 -2.45 -4.63 -12.55
N ALA A 84 -3.59 -5.25 -12.78
CA ALA A 84 -3.68 -6.58 -13.39
C ALA A 84 -2.99 -6.62 -14.77
N SER A 85 -3.26 -5.64 -15.63
CA SER A 85 -2.60 -5.50 -16.95
C SER A 85 -1.11 -5.19 -16.79
N ALA A 86 -0.74 -4.31 -15.87
CA ALA A 86 0.66 -3.95 -15.63
C ALA A 86 1.51 -5.13 -15.11
N ILE A 87 0.90 -6.08 -14.39
CA ILE A 87 1.52 -7.35 -13.99
C ILE A 87 1.56 -8.33 -15.18
N GLY A 88 0.70 -8.17 -16.18
CA GLY A 88 0.55 -9.03 -17.35
C GLY A 88 -0.45 -10.16 -17.19
N LEU A 89 -1.44 -9.98 -16.29
CA LEU A 89 -2.49 -10.98 -16.09
C LEU A 89 -3.30 -11.18 -17.39
N PRO A 90 -3.48 -12.42 -17.87
CA PRO A 90 -4.27 -12.69 -19.07
C PRO A 90 -5.73 -12.25 -18.91
N LYS A 91 -6.35 -11.83 -20.02
CA LYS A 91 -7.75 -11.36 -20.04
C LYS A 91 -8.72 -12.37 -19.45
N GLU A 92 -8.53 -13.65 -19.72
CA GLU A 92 -9.38 -14.74 -19.19
C GLU A 92 -9.32 -14.88 -17.67
N SER A 93 -8.27 -14.34 -17.07
CA SER A 93 -8.10 -14.29 -15.60
C SER A 93 -8.67 -13.03 -14.98
N LEU A 94 -8.86 -11.96 -15.77
CA LEU A 94 -9.48 -10.72 -15.30
C LEU A 94 -10.94 -10.93 -14.89
N ASP A 95 -11.67 -11.81 -15.59
CA ASP A 95 -13.07 -12.12 -15.29
C ASP A 95 -13.26 -12.75 -13.89
N LYS A 96 -12.17 -13.29 -13.31
CA LYS A 96 -12.17 -13.87 -11.95
C LYS A 96 -11.91 -12.82 -10.86
N LEU A 97 -11.47 -11.64 -11.26
CA LEU A 97 -11.19 -10.54 -10.36
C LEU A 97 -12.39 -9.62 -10.26
N SER A 98 -12.84 -9.39 -9.04
CA SER A 98 -13.88 -8.40 -8.77
C SER A 98 -13.40 -7.49 -7.65
N PRO A 99 -13.60 -6.18 -7.76
CA PRO A 99 -13.25 -5.26 -6.68
C PRO A 99 -14.04 -5.58 -5.41
N ILE A 100 -13.38 -5.71 -4.28
CA ILE A 100 -14.03 -6.02 -2.99
C ILE A 100 -15.10 -4.98 -2.65
N ALA A 101 -14.85 -3.70 -3.00
CA ALA A 101 -15.81 -2.61 -2.83
C ALA A 101 -17.16 -2.85 -3.53
N SER A 102 -17.19 -3.65 -4.60
CA SER A 102 -18.42 -3.96 -5.36
C SER A 102 -19.14 -5.19 -4.86
N MET A 103 -18.54 -5.98 -3.96
CA MET A 103 -19.08 -7.25 -3.47
C MET A 103 -20.10 -7.01 -2.35
N THR A 104 -21.30 -6.54 -2.69
CA THR A 104 -22.34 -6.20 -1.71
C THR A 104 -22.63 -7.32 -0.72
N SER A 105 -22.78 -8.57 -1.20
CA SER A 105 -23.09 -9.73 -0.34
C SER A 105 -21.96 -10.00 0.68
N LEU A 106 -20.72 -9.87 0.26
CA LEU A 106 -19.55 -10.00 1.15
C LEU A 106 -19.55 -8.91 2.22
N ILE A 107 -19.79 -7.65 1.81
CA ILE A 107 -19.83 -6.51 2.71
C ILE A 107 -20.92 -6.70 3.76
N GLU A 108 -22.13 -7.09 3.35
CA GLU A 108 -23.26 -7.38 4.26
C GLU A 108 -22.94 -8.53 5.22
N GLU A 109 -22.38 -9.62 4.72
CA GLU A 109 -21.97 -10.77 5.53
C GLU A 109 -20.96 -10.36 6.62
N ARG A 110 -19.91 -9.67 6.22
CA ARG A 110 -18.80 -9.34 7.13
C ARG A 110 -19.15 -8.23 8.12
N THR A 111 -19.91 -7.24 7.69
CA THR A 111 -20.28 -6.10 8.52
C THR A 111 -21.61 -6.28 9.27
N GLY A 112 -22.47 -7.19 8.81
CA GLY A 112 -23.84 -7.34 9.32
C GLY A 112 -24.75 -6.19 8.90
N SER A 113 -24.36 -5.37 7.92
CA SER A 113 -25.21 -4.31 7.37
C SER A 113 -26.30 -4.90 6.48
N GLN A 114 -27.43 -4.19 6.36
CA GLN A 114 -28.48 -4.50 5.39
C GLN A 114 -28.60 -3.36 4.39
N LYS A 115 -28.55 -3.70 3.10
CA LYS A 115 -28.67 -2.71 2.02
C LYS A 115 -30.01 -1.97 2.11
N GLY A 116 -29.95 -0.64 2.04
CA GLY A 116 -31.15 0.22 2.03
C GLY A 116 -31.72 0.59 3.39
N THR A 117 -31.15 0.15 4.50
CA THR A 117 -31.57 0.60 5.85
C THR A 117 -30.71 1.76 6.31
N PHE A 118 -31.28 2.97 6.35
CA PHE A 118 -30.65 4.13 6.96
C PHE A 118 -30.57 3.92 8.49
N GLY A 119 -29.34 4.06 9.03
CA GLY A 119 -29.13 4.01 10.50
C GLY A 119 -29.00 2.59 11.07
N SER A 120 -28.83 1.54 10.23
CA SER A 120 -28.57 0.19 10.75
C SER A 120 -27.19 0.14 11.44
N MET A 121 -27.14 -0.52 12.60
CA MET A 121 -25.89 -0.83 13.27
C MET A 121 -25.13 -1.88 12.46
N PHE A 122 -23.81 -1.70 12.29
CA PHE A 122 -22.93 -2.66 11.65
C PHE A 122 -21.62 -2.80 12.42
N LYS A 123 -20.89 -3.90 12.17
CA LYS A 123 -19.64 -4.20 12.85
C LYS A 123 -18.54 -3.26 12.36
N LEU A 124 -17.86 -2.58 13.29
CA LEU A 124 -16.70 -1.73 12.98
C LEU A 124 -15.39 -2.50 12.82
N ASN A 125 -15.34 -3.76 13.29
CA ASN A 125 -14.20 -4.66 13.15
C ASN A 125 -14.65 -5.95 12.46
N PRO A 126 -14.95 -5.90 11.14
CA PRO A 126 -15.30 -7.10 10.39
C PRO A 126 -14.09 -8.04 10.26
N LYS A 127 -14.36 -9.34 10.10
CA LYS A 127 -13.33 -10.34 9.78
C LYS A 127 -12.84 -10.10 8.35
N VAL A 128 -11.52 -10.01 8.15
CA VAL A 128 -10.88 -9.70 6.86
C VAL A 128 -9.61 -10.52 6.57
N ASP A 129 -9.18 -11.34 7.52
CA ASP A 129 -7.92 -12.08 7.47
C ASP A 129 -7.85 -13.14 6.37
N ASP A 130 -8.97 -13.69 5.98
CA ASP A 130 -9.16 -14.68 4.91
C ASP A 130 -9.29 -14.06 3.51
N LEU A 131 -9.73 -12.81 3.41
CA LEU A 131 -10.03 -12.16 2.12
C LEU A 131 -8.86 -12.14 1.13
N PRO A 132 -7.60 -11.91 1.52
CA PRO A 132 -6.48 -11.92 0.58
C PRO A 132 -6.24 -13.29 -0.05
N ASP A 133 -6.57 -14.35 0.67
CA ASP A 133 -6.37 -15.72 0.21
C ASP A 133 -7.57 -16.24 -0.59
N GLU A 134 -8.79 -15.79 -0.27
CA GLU A 134 -10.01 -16.15 -0.98
C GLU A 134 -10.23 -15.34 -2.26
N MET A 135 -9.91 -14.04 -2.25
CA MET A 135 -10.22 -13.11 -3.33
C MET A 135 -9.01 -12.77 -4.21
N GLY A 136 -7.79 -13.10 -3.76
CA GLY A 136 -6.56 -12.79 -4.50
C GLY A 136 -6.31 -13.79 -5.63
N VAL A 137 -5.88 -13.27 -6.80
CA VAL A 137 -5.43 -14.09 -7.93
C VAL A 137 -3.91 -14.08 -7.98
N VAL A 138 -3.31 -15.27 -8.15
CA VAL A 138 -1.85 -15.41 -8.25
C VAL A 138 -1.45 -15.52 -9.72
N TYR A 139 -0.53 -14.65 -10.14
CA TYR A 139 0.07 -14.69 -11.46
C TYR A 139 1.56 -14.34 -11.40
N GLN A 140 2.41 -15.16 -12.00
CA GLN A 140 3.88 -14.96 -12.04
C GLN A 140 4.48 -14.64 -10.65
N GLY A 141 4.06 -15.36 -9.61
CA GLY A 141 4.53 -15.17 -8.23
C GLY A 141 3.95 -13.96 -7.49
N VAL A 142 3.16 -13.13 -8.15
CA VAL A 142 2.46 -11.99 -7.55
C VAL A 142 1.03 -12.38 -7.21
N LYS A 143 0.62 -12.23 -5.96
CA LYS A 143 -0.80 -12.28 -5.56
C LYS A 143 -1.40 -10.89 -5.75
N LEU A 144 -2.43 -10.78 -6.57
CA LEU A 144 -3.14 -9.53 -6.85
C LEU A 144 -4.48 -9.50 -6.16
N LEU A 145 -4.81 -8.37 -5.52
CA LEU A 145 -6.08 -8.10 -4.88
C LEU A 145 -6.64 -6.77 -5.41
N LEU A 146 -7.90 -6.76 -5.85
CA LEU A 146 -8.58 -5.54 -6.24
C LEU A 146 -9.43 -5.01 -5.08
N LEU A 147 -9.11 -3.82 -4.58
CA LEU A 147 -9.94 -3.17 -3.56
C LEU A 147 -11.14 -2.44 -4.18
N GLY A 148 -10.92 -1.76 -5.28
CA GLY A 148 -11.88 -0.82 -5.85
C GLY A 148 -11.90 0.53 -5.13
N SER A 149 -12.76 1.44 -5.60
CA SER A 149 -12.87 2.79 -5.04
C SER A 149 -13.64 2.80 -3.72
N ILE A 150 -13.13 3.59 -2.79
CA ILE A 150 -13.91 4.02 -1.63
C ILE A 150 -14.85 5.15 -2.10
N PRO A 151 -16.19 5.00 -1.98
CA PRO A 151 -17.08 6.10 -2.36
C PRO A 151 -16.72 7.36 -1.58
N GLN A 152 -16.43 8.44 -2.30
CA GLN A 152 -16.19 9.77 -1.72
C GLN A 152 -17.54 10.36 -1.27
N GLY A 153 -18.08 9.86 -0.19
CA GLY A 153 -19.17 10.51 0.53
C GLY A 153 -18.57 11.47 1.54
N GLY A 154 -18.87 12.76 1.42
CA GLY A 154 -18.26 13.87 2.16
C GLY A 154 -17.83 13.55 3.58
N GLY A 155 -16.57 13.85 3.88
CA GLY A 155 -15.98 13.94 5.21
C GLY A 155 -16.30 12.82 6.20
N GLY A 156 -15.71 11.64 6.03
CA GLY A 156 -15.72 10.64 7.10
C GLY A 156 -16.95 9.73 7.16
N CYS A 157 -17.56 9.42 6.02
CA CYS A 157 -18.67 8.49 5.95
C CYS A 157 -18.31 7.14 6.57
N PHE A 158 -18.92 6.78 7.68
CA PHE A 158 -18.90 5.46 8.28
C PHE A 158 -19.86 4.55 7.49
N CYS A 159 -19.54 4.23 6.24
CA CYS A 159 -20.29 3.24 5.49
C CYS A 159 -19.63 1.84 5.65
N PRO A 160 -20.41 0.77 5.58
CA PRO A 160 -19.91 -0.61 5.75
C PRO A 160 -18.75 -0.95 4.81
N GLU A 161 -18.81 -0.50 3.57
CA GLU A 161 -17.77 -0.68 2.56
C GLU A 161 -16.44 -0.07 3.01
N ASN A 162 -16.46 1.19 3.45
CA ASN A 162 -15.27 1.89 3.93
C ASN A 162 -14.67 1.21 5.16
N VAL A 163 -15.51 0.73 6.06
CA VAL A 163 -15.06 0.02 7.26
C VAL A 163 -14.39 -1.29 6.88
N LEU A 164 -14.98 -2.07 5.97
CA LEU A 164 -14.41 -3.32 5.50
C LEU A 164 -13.04 -3.08 4.84
N LEU A 165 -12.97 -2.16 3.87
CA LEU A 165 -11.73 -1.88 3.13
C LEU A 165 -10.62 -1.32 4.02
N LYS A 166 -10.92 -0.39 4.93
CA LYS A 166 -9.92 0.13 5.88
C LYS A 166 -9.40 -0.93 6.84
N ASN A 167 -10.27 -1.82 7.34
CA ASN A 167 -9.83 -2.93 8.18
C ASN A 167 -8.98 -3.93 7.39
N LEU A 168 -9.34 -4.20 6.12
CA LEU A 168 -8.56 -5.06 5.25
C LEU A 168 -7.16 -4.47 5.01
N VAL A 169 -7.04 -3.22 4.56
CA VAL A 169 -5.75 -2.57 4.35
C VAL A 169 -4.92 -2.55 5.65
N ARG A 170 -5.55 -2.25 6.79
CA ARG A 170 -4.86 -2.31 8.08
C ARG A 170 -4.36 -3.72 8.39
N HIS A 171 -5.17 -4.76 8.17
CA HIS A 171 -4.76 -6.15 8.37
C HIS A 171 -3.55 -6.49 7.49
N LEU A 172 -3.59 -6.14 6.20
CA LEU A 172 -2.51 -6.40 5.25
C LEU A 172 -1.20 -5.71 5.67
N LEU A 173 -1.28 -4.48 6.14
CA LEU A 173 -0.12 -3.72 6.59
C LEU A 173 0.46 -4.24 7.91
N VAL A 174 -0.38 -4.71 8.85
CA VAL A 174 0.04 -5.06 10.21
C VAL A 174 0.38 -6.54 10.36
N GLN A 175 -0.41 -7.43 9.73
CA GLN A 175 -0.41 -8.87 10.05
C GLN A 175 0.26 -9.74 8.98
N ARG A 176 0.33 -9.26 7.72
CA ARG A 176 0.87 -10.07 6.63
C ARG A 176 2.40 -9.92 6.52
N GLU A 177 3.04 -11.03 6.15
CA GLU A 177 4.51 -11.12 6.02
C GLU A 177 4.99 -11.11 4.55
N GLU A 178 4.14 -10.72 3.61
CA GLU A 178 4.51 -10.52 2.21
C GLU A 178 5.10 -9.12 1.99
N ALA A 179 5.88 -8.97 0.92
CA ALA A 179 6.16 -7.66 0.35
C ALA A 179 4.85 -7.10 -0.21
N LEU A 180 4.43 -5.95 0.30
CA LEU A 180 3.16 -5.33 -0.04
C LEU A 180 3.37 -4.10 -0.92
N ILE A 181 2.73 -4.07 -2.07
CA ILE A 181 2.69 -2.90 -2.97
C ILE A 181 1.23 -2.47 -3.11
N ILE A 182 0.93 -1.23 -2.75
CA ILE A 182 -0.40 -0.65 -2.89
C ILE A 182 -0.34 0.43 -3.97
N ASP A 183 -1.01 0.19 -5.09
CA ASP A 183 -1.22 1.20 -6.15
C ASP A 183 -2.47 2.02 -5.84
N MET A 184 -2.31 3.34 -5.66
CA MET A 184 -3.37 4.25 -5.22
C MET A 184 -3.47 5.46 -6.13
N GLU A 185 -4.64 6.08 -6.14
CA GLU A 185 -4.80 7.43 -6.69
C GLU A 185 -3.98 8.49 -5.94
N ALA A 186 -4.13 9.75 -6.35
CA ALA A 186 -3.54 10.92 -5.69
C ALA A 186 -4.05 11.14 -4.25
N GLY A 187 -5.15 10.48 -3.88
CA GLY A 187 -5.66 10.43 -2.51
C GLY A 187 -4.99 9.32 -1.68
N LEU A 188 -5.09 9.43 -0.36
CA LEU A 188 -4.58 8.44 0.59
C LEU A 188 -5.72 7.86 1.44
N GLU A 189 -6.95 7.82 0.90
CA GLU A 189 -8.17 7.47 1.62
C GLU A 189 -8.17 6.02 2.12
N HIS A 190 -7.47 5.14 1.40
CA HIS A 190 -7.28 3.74 1.79
C HIS A 190 -6.36 3.58 3.01
N LEU A 191 -5.49 4.57 3.27
CA LEU A 191 -4.61 4.59 4.43
C LEU A 191 -5.28 5.34 5.58
N GLY A 192 -5.78 4.60 6.57
CA GLY A 192 -6.32 5.19 7.80
C GLY A 192 -5.23 5.58 8.80
N ARG A 193 -5.50 6.51 9.72
CA ARG A 193 -4.54 6.96 10.77
C ARG A 193 -3.92 5.82 11.58
N GLY A 194 -4.59 4.67 11.70
CA GLY A 194 -4.10 3.51 12.45
C GLY A 194 -3.25 2.54 11.63
N SER A 195 -3.10 2.72 10.31
CA SER A 195 -2.36 1.84 9.41
C SER A 195 -1.08 2.45 8.83
N THR A 196 -0.98 3.78 8.82
CA THR A 196 0.13 4.52 8.19
C THR A 196 1.48 4.29 8.86
N GLY A 197 1.51 4.01 10.17
CA GLY A 197 2.75 3.65 10.88
C GLY A 197 3.38 2.32 10.43
N TYR A 198 2.66 1.54 9.60
CA TYR A 198 3.12 0.26 9.07
C TYR A 198 3.48 0.32 7.58
N VAL A 199 3.33 1.49 6.94
CA VAL A 199 3.85 1.74 5.59
C VAL A 199 5.32 2.15 5.72
N ASP A 200 6.21 1.37 5.12
CA ASP A 200 7.65 1.65 5.18
C ASP A 200 8.02 2.87 4.35
N ALA A 201 7.35 3.09 3.21
CA ALA A 201 7.48 4.29 2.40
C ALA A 201 6.24 4.58 1.54
N LEU A 202 5.97 5.87 1.32
CA LEU A 202 5.09 6.38 0.28
C LEU A 202 5.95 6.87 -0.88
N VAL A 203 5.82 6.21 -2.03
CA VAL A 203 6.49 6.57 -3.28
C VAL A 203 5.52 7.41 -4.12
N ILE A 204 5.90 8.63 -4.44
CA ILE A 204 5.09 9.55 -5.24
C ILE A 204 5.68 9.61 -6.65
N VAL A 205 4.92 9.15 -7.64
CA VAL A 205 5.33 9.18 -9.05
C VAL A 205 4.96 10.52 -9.67
N VAL A 206 5.94 11.17 -10.32
CA VAL A 206 5.80 12.53 -10.86
C VAL A 206 6.34 12.60 -12.30
N GLU A 207 5.59 13.15 -13.23
CA GLU A 207 6.07 13.56 -14.55
C GLU A 207 6.52 15.04 -14.53
N PRO A 208 7.42 15.48 -15.45
CA PRO A 208 7.98 16.85 -15.44
C PRO A 208 6.97 17.92 -15.89
N GLY A 209 5.80 17.94 -15.23
CA GLY A 209 4.72 18.86 -15.52
C GLY A 209 4.18 19.53 -14.27
N GLN A 210 3.89 20.83 -14.34
CA GLN A 210 3.45 21.64 -13.20
C GLN A 210 2.25 21.01 -12.43
N ARG A 211 1.30 20.39 -13.18
CA ARG A 211 0.14 19.75 -12.55
C ARG A 211 0.54 18.52 -11.71
N ALA A 212 1.50 17.72 -12.18
CA ALA A 212 1.98 16.56 -11.44
C ALA A 212 2.79 16.98 -10.21
N ILE A 213 3.62 18.01 -10.34
CA ILE A 213 4.39 18.62 -9.25
C ILE A 213 3.44 19.14 -8.15
N ASN A 214 2.40 19.89 -8.52
CA ASN A 214 1.42 20.40 -7.58
C ASN A 214 0.67 19.26 -6.85
N THR A 215 0.31 18.20 -7.59
CA THR A 215 -0.30 17.00 -6.99
C THR A 215 0.66 16.33 -6.00
N ALA A 216 1.95 16.22 -6.32
CA ALA A 216 2.93 15.65 -5.39
C ALA A 216 3.03 16.46 -4.07
N LYS A 217 3.00 17.80 -4.16
CA LYS A 217 2.96 18.67 -2.98
C LYS A 217 1.68 18.49 -2.15
N GLN A 218 0.54 18.26 -2.79
CA GLN A 218 -0.72 17.94 -2.09
C GLN A 218 -0.65 16.58 -1.40
N ILE A 219 -0.13 15.54 -2.09
CA ILE A 219 0.08 14.20 -1.51
C ILE A 219 1.01 14.27 -0.31
N LYS A 220 2.08 15.08 -0.37
CA LYS A 220 2.98 15.31 0.78
C LYS A 220 2.20 15.77 2.00
N LYS A 221 1.40 16.82 1.85
CA LYS A 221 0.59 17.36 2.94
C LYS A 221 -0.35 16.32 3.53
N LEU A 222 -1.04 15.53 2.67
CA LEU A 222 -1.89 14.43 3.13
C LEU A 222 -1.08 13.36 3.88
N GLY A 223 0.11 13.01 3.39
CA GLY A 223 1.00 12.06 4.05
C GLY A 223 1.50 12.55 5.41
N GLU A 224 1.80 13.84 5.53
CA GLU A 224 2.15 14.49 6.80
C GLU A 224 0.99 14.43 7.80
N ASP A 225 -0.23 14.76 7.36
CA ASP A 225 -1.46 14.68 8.17
C ASP A 225 -1.75 13.25 8.67
N LEU A 226 -1.36 12.25 7.87
CA LEU A 226 -1.43 10.83 8.20
C LEU A 226 -0.21 10.31 8.97
N ASN A 227 0.80 11.17 9.21
CA ASN A 227 2.05 10.83 9.91
C ASN A 227 2.91 9.77 9.18
N ILE A 228 2.90 9.76 7.84
CA ILE A 228 3.79 8.93 7.02
C ILE A 228 5.20 9.52 7.09
N LYS A 229 6.16 8.74 7.57
CA LYS A 229 7.51 9.23 7.87
C LYS A 229 8.43 9.32 6.66
N LYS A 230 8.28 8.40 5.72
CA LYS A 230 9.16 8.31 4.54
C LYS A 230 8.33 8.53 3.28
N MET A 231 8.52 9.68 2.67
CA MET A 231 7.90 10.05 1.40
C MET A 231 9.02 10.35 0.40
N MET A 232 8.98 9.73 -0.76
CA MET A 232 10.04 9.76 -1.77
C MET A 232 9.45 9.91 -3.16
N ILE A 233 10.26 10.44 -4.08
CA ILE A 233 9.85 10.71 -5.46
C ILE A 233 10.45 9.68 -6.41
N VAL A 234 9.67 9.28 -7.40
CA VAL A 234 10.13 8.67 -8.65
C VAL A 234 9.71 9.58 -9.80
N GLY A 235 10.67 10.10 -10.54
CA GLY A 235 10.40 10.81 -11.78
C GLY A 235 10.03 9.83 -12.89
N ASN A 236 8.99 10.11 -13.67
CA ASN A 236 8.60 9.28 -14.82
C ASN A 236 8.38 10.13 -16.07
N LYS A 237 8.43 9.48 -17.23
CA LYS A 237 8.33 10.10 -18.56
C LYS A 237 9.37 11.19 -18.79
N VAL A 238 10.53 11.02 -18.21
CA VAL A 238 11.66 11.94 -18.35
C VAL A 238 12.27 11.74 -19.74
N ALA A 239 12.32 12.80 -20.55
CA ALA A 239 12.85 12.76 -21.91
C ALA A 239 14.20 13.50 -22.04
N SER A 240 14.54 14.36 -21.09
CA SER A 240 15.73 15.21 -21.12
C SER A 240 16.27 15.49 -19.72
N ASP A 241 17.51 16.03 -19.65
CA ASP A 241 18.06 16.48 -18.37
C ASP A 241 17.28 17.68 -17.80
N GLN A 242 16.74 18.54 -18.65
CA GLN A 242 15.87 19.63 -18.23
C GLN A 242 14.61 19.12 -17.51
N ASP A 243 14.05 17.98 -17.93
CA ASP A 243 12.92 17.35 -17.23
C ASP A 243 13.30 16.92 -15.82
N ARG A 244 14.53 16.43 -15.61
CA ARG A 244 15.05 16.08 -14.28
C ARG A 244 15.21 17.31 -13.42
N GLU A 245 15.85 18.35 -13.95
CA GLU A 245 16.04 19.63 -13.26
C GLU A 245 14.71 20.21 -12.78
N ILE A 246 13.66 20.18 -13.63
CA ILE A 246 12.32 20.64 -13.26
C ILE A 246 11.79 19.87 -12.04
N ILE A 247 11.95 18.56 -12.00
CA ILE A 247 11.49 17.73 -10.87
C ILE A 247 12.33 18.04 -9.62
N GLU A 248 13.65 18.08 -9.74
CA GLU A 248 14.59 18.30 -8.64
C GLU A 248 14.41 19.67 -7.98
N GLU A 249 14.31 20.73 -8.78
CA GLU A 249 14.13 22.10 -8.28
C GLU A 249 12.79 22.29 -7.55
N ASN A 250 11.71 21.73 -8.11
CA ASN A 250 10.37 21.91 -7.57
C ASN A 250 10.03 21.00 -6.38
N LEU A 251 10.78 19.89 -6.20
CA LEU A 251 10.56 18.86 -5.19
C LEU A 251 11.84 18.55 -4.40
N SER A 252 12.70 19.57 -4.22
CA SER A 252 14.01 19.47 -3.54
C SER A 252 13.94 19.00 -2.09
N ASP A 253 12.78 19.11 -1.47
CA ASP A 253 12.51 18.66 -0.10
C ASP A 253 12.11 17.17 0.01
N PHE A 254 12.14 16.43 -1.12
CA PHE A 254 11.94 15.01 -1.15
C PHE A 254 13.19 14.25 -1.58
N PRO A 255 13.49 13.10 -0.98
CA PRO A 255 14.46 12.17 -1.55
C PRO A 255 13.95 11.63 -2.90
N ILE A 256 14.78 11.71 -3.93
CA ILE A 256 14.49 11.13 -5.24
C ILE A 256 15.10 9.73 -5.28
N LEU A 257 14.31 8.72 -5.62
CA LEU A 257 14.73 7.32 -5.74
C LEU A 257 15.37 7.02 -7.11
N GLY A 258 14.95 7.76 -8.13
CA GLY A 258 15.40 7.57 -9.49
C GLY A 258 14.38 8.02 -10.51
N TYR A 259 14.65 7.67 -11.76
CA TYR A 259 13.85 8.09 -12.91
C TYR A 259 13.53 6.92 -13.82
N MET A 260 12.29 6.93 -14.34
CA MET A 260 11.87 6.14 -15.49
C MET A 260 11.79 7.08 -16.70
N ASN A 261 12.54 6.79 -17.74
CA ASN A 261 12.56 7.63 -18.94
C ASN A 261 11.29 7.41 -19.78
N PHE A 262 10.95 8.39 -20.61
CA PHE A 262 9.91 8.20 -21.61
C PHE A 262 10.26 7.05 -22.53
N ASN A 263 9.36 6.06 -22.62
CA ASN A 263 9.61 4.84 -23.34
C ASN A 263 8.37 4.42 -24.16
N PRO A 264 8.45 4.48 -25.52
CA PRO A 264 7.34 4.09 -26.38
C PRO A 264 6.90 2.64 -26.22
N LYS A 265 7.79 1.74 -25.80
CA LYS A 265 7.45 0.32 -25.57
C LYS A 265 6.51 0.14 -24.39
N VAL A 266 6.59 1.02 -23.36
CA VAL A 266 5.65 1.00 -22.25
C VAL A 266 4.24 1.33 -22.74
N LEU A 267 4.10 2.32 -23.65
CA LEU A 267 2.82 2.63 -24.29
C LEU A 267 2.34 1.48 -25.21
N GLN A 268 3.25 0.81 -25.88
CA GLN A 268 2.92 -0.36 -26.68
C GLN A 268 2.41 -1.51 -25.81
N ALA A 269 3.10 -1.78 -24.69
CA ALA A 269 2.68 -2.79 -23.71
C ALA A 269 1.25 -2.58 -23.25
N ASP A 270 0.92 -1.34 -22.86
CA ASP A 270 -0.41 -0.96 -22.41
C ASP A 270 -1.48 -1.22 -23.49
N ARG A 271 -1.23 -0.81 -24.75
CA ARG A 271 -2.14 -1.06 -25.88
C ARG A 271 -2.35 -2.55 -26.18
N GLU A 272 -1.31 -3.37 -25.97
CA GLU A 272 -1.35 -4.81 -26.19
C GLU A 272 -1.89 -5.59 -24.98
N GLY A 273 -2.15 -4.93 -23.85
CA GLY A 273 -2.54 -5.58 -22.59
C GLY A 273 -1.46 -6.50 -22.06
N ARG A 274 -0.20 -6.13 -22.22
CA ARG A 274 1.00 -6.88 -21.79
C ARG A 274 1.73 -6.11 -20.70
N SER A 275 2.45 -6.83 -19.85
CA SER A 275 3.30 -6.18 -18.87
C SER A 275 4.51 -5.51 -19.52
N PRO A 276 4.82 -4.25 -19.17
CA PRO A 276 6.09 -3.63 -19.55
C PRO A 276 7.30 -4.45 -19.07
N TYR A 277 7.16 -5.17 -17.98
CA TYR A 277 8.18 -6.08 -17.45
C TYR A 277 8.60 -7.16 -18.47
N ASP A 278 7.66 -7.69 -19.26
CA ASP A 278 7.93 -8.79 -20.19
C ASP A 278 8.51 -8.33 -21.52
N ILE A 279 8.39 -7.04 -21.87
CA ILE A 279 8.73 -6.56 -23.22
C ILE A 279 9.88 -5.56 -23.28
N ASP A 280 10.32 -5.03 -22.14
CA ASP A 280 11.37 -4.02 -22.15
C ASP A 280 12.38 -4.17 -21.00
N GLU A 281 13.63 -4.48 -21.36
CA GLU A 281 14.70 -4.63 -20.36
C GLU A 281 15.09 -3.29 -19.71
N LYS A 282 14.98 -2.18 -20.46
CA LYS A 282 15.34 -0.86 -19.96
C LYS A 282 14.48 -0.45 -18.76
N ILE A 283 13.16 -0.69 -18.82
CA ILE A 283 12.27 -0.38 -17.68
C ILE A 283 12.63 -1.21 -16.45
N LYS A 284 13.07 -2.48 -16.66
CA LYS A 284 13.52 -3.32 -15.53
C LYS A 284 14.78 -2.75 -14.88
N GLU A 285 15.76 -2.28 -15.69
CA GLU A 285 16.98 -1.69 -15.17
C GLU A 285 16.70 -0.42 -14.36
N GLU A 286 15.84 0.45 -14.88
CA GLU A 286 15.43 1.70 -14.19
C GLU A 286 14.73 1.39 -12.87
N VAL A 287 13.75 0.48 -12.86
CA VAL A 287 13.02 0.10 -11.65
C VAL A 287 13.92 -0.68 -10.68
N ARG A 288 14.89 -1.45 -11.15
CA ARG A 288 15.89 -2.11 -10.31
C ARG A 288 16.73 -1.08 -9.54
N GLY A 289 17.13 0.00 -10.20
CA GLY A 289 17.82 1.12 -9.56
C GLY A 289 16.97 1.81 -8.50
N ILE A 290 15.70 2.09 -8.83
CA ILE A 290 14.73 2.69 -7.91
C ILE A 290 14.50 1.78 -6.69
N LEU A 291 14.32 0.47 -6.90
CA LEU A 291 14.12 -0.50 -5.83
C LEU A 291 15.33 -0.58 -4.91
N ALA A 292 16.54 -0.63 -5.49
CA ALA A 292 17.78 -0.66 -4.71
C ALA A 292 17.97 0.60 -3.85
N GLU A 293 17.61 1.77 -4.37
CA GLU A 293 17.66 3.01 -3.61
C GLU A 293 16.58 3.08 -2.53
N LEU A 294 15.39 2.58 -2.81
CA LEU A 294 14.31 2.46 -1.83
C LEU A 294 14.72 1.55 -0.67
N GLU A 295 15.28 0.37 -0.94
CA GLU A 295 15.71 -0.60 0.08
C GLU A 295 16.80 -0.06 1.03
N LYS A 296 17.63 0.87 0.56
CA LYS A 296 18.63 1.53 1.43
C LYS A 296 17.99 2.52 2.40
N ARG A 297 16.81 3.04 2.07
CA ARG A 297 16.17 4.13 2.82
C ARG A 297 15.06 3.66 3.76
N ILE A 298 14.54 2.45 3.58
CA ILE A 298 13.51 1.85 4.46
C ILE A 298 14.08 0.86 5.49
#